data_19206fb0fa221c263eaf3a16b8d8b815
#
_entry.id   19206fb0fa221c263eaf3a16b8d8b815
#
_cell.length_a   1.000
_cell.length_b   1.000
_cell.length_c   1.000
_cell.angle_alpha   90.00
_cell.angle_beta   90.00
_cell.angle_gamma   90.00
#
_symmetry.space_group_name_H-M   'P 1'
#
loop_
_entity.id
_entity.type
_entity.pdbx_description
1 polymer ?
#
loop_
_entity_poly.entity_id
_entity_poly.type
_entity_poly.pdbx_seq_one_letter_code
_entity_poly.pdbx_strand_id
1 'polypeptide(L)'
;MTPMAVIPQGFLPELIALDIDDTLVPHLGSVSERVVESIERVQGAGIRVALATGRTPSTTIPVARAAGIDDLVVCSNGALLVNVEIEKTVEAITFDPGPVLEQLIEHLPDAVYAVEDANGMFHTTRMFPAGPLGLSIREVPFDHLLADPIVRIVVRSEQHVEEGFGAIAEALGFQSVIFGIADVAWMDIGPKGVNKATMLQKLCARRDIDPAKTLTIGDSWNDIAMLRWAGLGVAMDSAPDSVKAAADTVTSGVPGDGVADVLDALVI
;
A
#
# COMPACT_ATOMS: atom_id res chain seq x y z
N MET A 1 -8.20 -5.48 -27.81
CA MET A 1 -9.39 -5.60 -26.95
C MET A 1 -8.90 -5.34 -25.55
N THR A 2 -9.51 -4.42 -24.86
CA THR A 2 -9.21 -4.18 -23.43
C THR A 2 -9.58 -5.44 -22.67
N PRO A 3 -8.68 -6.02 -21.82
CA PRO A 3 -9.02 -7.19 -21.06
C PRO A 3 -10.14 -6.86 -20.08
N MET A 4 -11.11 -7.76 -19.97
CA MET A 4 -12.14 -7.71 -18.95
C MET A 4 -11.89 -8.83 -17.95
N ALA A 5 -11.90 -8.51 -16.67
CA ALA A 5 -11.72 -9.50 -15.63
C ALA A 5 -12.79 -10.61 -15.74
N VAL A 6 -12.36 -11.84 -15.61
CA VAL A 6 -13.26 -13.00 -15.60
C VAL A 6 -13.62 -13.29 -14.15
N ILE A 7 -14.82 -12.91 -13.75
CA ILE A 7 -15.35 -13.23 -12.42
C ILE A 7 -15.93 -14.66 -12.47
N PRO A 8 -15.48 -15.58 -11.61
CA PRO A 8 -16.05 -16.93 -11.56
C PRO A 8 -17.55 -16.90 -11.27
N GLN A 9 -18.31 -17.75 -11.95
CA GLN A 9 -19.76 -17.82 -11.75
C GLN A 9 -20.11 -18.15 -10.30
N GLY A 10 -20.93 -17.31 -9.67
CA GLY A 10 -21.33 -17.48 -8.26
C GLY A 10 -20.29 -16.99 -7.24
N PHE A 11 -19.19 -16.41 -7.69
CA PHE A 11 -18.27 -15.75 -6.76
C PHE A 11 -18.87 -14.43 -6.25
N LEU A 12 -19.05 -14.35 -4.94
CA LEU A 12 -19.54 -13.15 -4.28
C LEU A 12 -18.59 -12.84 -3.10
N PRO A 13 -17.78 -11.78 -3.18
CA PRO A 13 -16.87 -11.42 -2.11
C PRO A 13 -17.62 -10.83 -0.91
N GLU A 14 -17.08 -11.00 0.29
CA GLU A 14 -17.49 -10.29 1.50
C GLU A 14 -16.61 -9.05 1.77
N LEU A 15 -15.40 -9.04 1.20
CA LEU A 15 -14.45 -7.93 1.25
C LEU A 15 -13.79 -7.72 -0.12
N ILE A 16 -13.75 -6.47 -0.56
CA ILE A 16 -12.97 -6.01 -1.71
C ILE A 16 -11.84 -5.12 -1.17
N ALA A 17 -10.59 -5.41 -1.51
CA ALA A 17 -9.44 -4.58 -1.16
C ALA A 17 -8.80 -4.01 -2.44
N LEU A 18 -8.65 -2.69 -2.48
CA LEU A 18 -8.18 -1.93 -3.63
C LEU A 18 -6.85 -1.25 -3.31
N ASP A 19 -5.86 -1.41 -4.17
CA ASP A 19 -4.73 -0.50 -4.16
C ASP A 19 -5.16 0.89 -4.65
N ILE A 20 -4.34 1.92 -4.37
CA ILE A 20 -4.67 3.32 -4.70
C ILE A 20 -3.97 3.74 -5.99
N ASP A 21 -2.65 3.81 -5.98
CA ASP A 21 -1.85 4.44 -7.02
C ASP A 21 -1.83 3.60 -8.29
N ASP A 22 -2.20 4.19 -9.42
CA ASP A 22 -2.33 3.54 -10.72
C ASP A 22 -3.29 2.32 -10.77
N THR A 23 -4.04 2.10 -9.66
CA THR A 23 -5.16 1.14 -9.57
C THR A 23 -6.48 1.87 -9.41
N LEU A 24 -6.77 2.46 -8.23
CA LEU A 24 -8.02 3.20 -7.95
C LEU A 24 -8.00 4.59 -8.57
N VAL A 25 -6.85 5.27 -8.53
CA VAL A 25 -6.65 6.61 -9.06
C VAL A 25 -5.40 6.68 -9.92
N PRO A 26 -5.38 7.50 -10.99
CA PRO A 26 -4.15 7.82 -11.70
C PRO A 26 -3.14 8.48 -10.77
N HIS A 27 -1.86 8.34 -11.05
CA HIS A 27 -0.81 9.04 -10.30
C HIS A 27 -1.13 10.55 -10.20
N LEU A 28 -1.20 11.09 -8.99
CA LEU A 28 -1.64 12.47 -8.68
C LEU A 28 -3.09 12.79 -9.10
N GLY A 29 -3.90 11.78 -9.39
CA GLY A 29 -5.31 11.94 -9.76
C GLY A 29 -6.26 11.93 -8.56
N SER A 30 -7.55 11.99 -8.87
CA SER A 30 -8.66 11.88 -7.93
C SER A 30 -9.55 10.70 -8.26
N VAL A 31 -10.33 10.24 -7.29
CA VAL A 31 -11.35 9.21 -7.49
C VAL A 31 -12.39 9.72 -8.48
N SER A 32 -12.72 8.93 -9.52
CA SER A 32 -13.74 9.29 -10.49
C SER A 32 -15.14 9.02 -9.96
N GLU A 33 -16.14 9.73 -10.47
CA GLU A 33 -17.55 9.55 -10.11
C GLU A 33 -18.00 8.10 -10.38
N ARG A 34 -17.57 7.50 -11.50
CA ARG A 34 -17.86 6.11 -11.84
C ARG A 34 -17.36 5.13 -10.79
N VAL A 35 -16.17 5.35 -10.25
CA VAL A 35 -15.60 4.51 -9.18
C VAL A 35 -16.44 4.64 -7.90
N VAL A 36 -16.82 5.86 -7.54
CA VAL A 36 -17.68 6.11 -6.35
C VAL A 36 -19.01 5.36 -6.49
N GLU A 37 -19.70 5.50 -7.64
CA GLU A 37 -20.97 4.83 -7.91
C GLU A 37 -20.84 3.29 -7.84
N SER A 38 -19.75 2.72 -8.41
CA SER A 38 -19.49 1.29 -8.36
C SER A 38 -19.21 0.80 -6.93
N ILE A 39 -18.49 1.58 -6.11
CA ILE A 39 -18.24 1.28 -4.69
C ILE A 39 -19.54 1.35 -3.89
N GLU A 40 -20.32 2.41 -4.05
CA GLU A 40 -21.64 2.56 -3.37
C GLU A 40 -22.57 1.39 -3.68
N ARG A 41 -22.60 0.92 -4.93
CA ARG A 41 -23.40 -0.22 -5.35
C ARG A 41 -23.00 -1.52 -4.63
N VAL A 42 -21.70 -1.84 -4.56
CA VAL A 42 -21.24 -3.06 -3.90
C VAL A 42 -21.40 -2.97 -2.38
N GLN A 43 -21.20 -1.79 -1.78
CA GLN A 43 -21.47 -1.55 -0.35
C GLN A 43 -22.97 -1.67 -0.04
N GLY A 44 -23.85 -1.16 -0.93
CA GLY A 44 -25.30 -1.31 -0.82
C GLY A 44 -25.76 -2.77 -0.85
N ALA A 45 -24.99 -3.66 -1.46
CA ALA A 45 -25.21 -5.11 -1.43
C ALA A 45 -24.62 -5.81 -0.18
N GLY A 46 -24.02 -5.06 0.74
CA GLY A 46 -23.43 -5.58 1.98
C GLY A 46 -21.97 -6.03 1.85
N ILE A 47 -21.32 -5.76 0.72
CA ILE A 47 -19.90 -6.07 0.50
C ILE A 47 -19.05 -4.95 1.10
N ARG A 48 -18.06 -5.28 1.91
CA ARG A 48 -17.11 -4.30 2.46
C ARG A 48 -16.07 -3.91 1.42
N VAL A 49 -15.68 -2.63 1.43
CA VAL A 49 -14.57 -2.14 0.59
C VAL A 49 -13.51 -1.52 1.49
N ALA A 50 -12.26 -1.88 1.27
CA ALA A 50 -11.10 -1.35 1.97
C ALA A 50 -10.03 -0.91 0.97
N LEU A 51 -9.19 0.06 1.34
CA LEU A 51 -7.97 0.37 0.61
C LEU A 51 -6.80 -0.42 1.21
N ALA A 52 -5.83 -0.80 0.36
CA ALA A 52 -4.59 -1.46 0.78
C ALA A 52 -3.41 -0.85 0.02
N THR A 53 -2.65 0.05 0.67
CA THR A 53 -1.71 0.94 -0.01
C THR A 53 -0.36 1.06 0.69
N GLY A 54 0.66 1.51 -0.04
CA GLY A 54 1.93 1.97 0.51
C GLY A 54 1.88 3.36 1.13
N ARG A 55 0.80 4.11 0.89
CA ARG A 55 0.62 5.47 1.43
C ARG A 55 0.49 5.46 2.96
N THR A 56 0.80 6.62 3.56
CA THR A 56 0.54 6.88 4.98
C THR A 56 -0.94 7.09 5.27
N PRO A 57 -1.38 7.01 6.53
CA PRO A 57 -2.76 7.34 6.90
C PRO A 57 -3.20 8.74 6.45
N SER A 58 -2.35 9.75 6.61
CA SER A 58 -2.66 11.14 6.25
C SER A 58 -2.96 11.37 4.77
N THR A 59 -2.37 10.55 3.88
CA THR A 59 -2.60 10.61 2.44
C THR A 59 -3.63 9.58 1.95
N THR A 60 -3.93 8.55 2.74
CA THR A 60 -4.92 7.51 2.44
C THR A 60 -6.34 7.94 2.82
N ILE A 61 -6.53 8.50 4.02
CA ILE A 61 -7.85 8.89 4.55
C ILE A 61 -8.62 9.83 3.59
N PRO A 62 -8.01 10.88 3.00
CA PRO A 62 -8.71 11.71 2.03
C PRO A 62 -9.21 10.94 0.80
N VAL A 63 -8.43 9.98 0.29
CA VAL A 63 -8.82 9.15 -0.85
C VAL A 63 -9.94 8.19 -0.47
N ALA A 64 -9.85 7.54 0.71
CA ALA A 64 -10.89 6.66 1.23
C ALA A 64 -12.23 7.39 1.32
N ARG A 65 -12.24 8.59 1.92
CA ARG A 65 -13.46 9.42 2.02
C ARG A 65 -14.01 9.84 0.67
N ALA A 66 -13.13 10.22 -0.26
CA ALA A 66 -13.55 10.57 -1.62
C ALA A 66 -14.16 9.38 -2.36
N ALA A 67 -13.76 8.16 -2.02
CA ALA A 67 -14.31 6.90 -2.56
C ALA A 67 -15.53 6.37 -1.78
N GLY A 68 -16.02 7.06 -0.75
CA GLY A 68 -17.11 6.60 0.09
C GLY A 68 -16.76 5.44 1.03
N ILE A 69 -15.47 5.31 1.40
CA ILE A 69 -14.95 4.28 2.30
C ILE A 69 -14.67 4.91 3.66
N ASP A 70 -15.37 4.48 4.71
CA ASP A 70 -15.30 5.03 6.06
C ASP A 70 -14.86 4.04 7.15
N ASP A 71 -14.70 2.75 6.80
CA ASP A 71 -14.31 1.68 7.73
C ASP A 71 -12.76 1.58 7.85
N LEU A 72 -12.23 0.40 7.76
CA LEU A 72 -10.82 0.07 7.94
C LEU A 72 -10.04 0.11 6.61
N VAL A 73 -8.86 0.71 6.63
CA VAL A 73 -7.93 0.72 5.50
C VAL A 73 -6.54 0.26 5.95
N VAL A 74 -5.83 -0.36 5.02
CA VAL A 74 -4.45 -0.84 5.22
C VAL A 74 -3.50 0.19 4.64
N CYS A 75 -2.60 0.72 5.47
CA CYS A 75 -1.60 1.72 5.11
C CYS A 75 -0.17 1.18 5.28
N SER A 76 0.80 1.94 4.79
CA SER A 76 2.24 1.70 4.98
C SER A 76 2.64 0.27 4.62
N ASN A 77 2.20 -0.20 3.43
CA ASN A 77 2.45 -1.56 2.90
C ASN A 77 2.04 -2.70 3.86
N GLY A 78 0.98 -2.50 4.65
CA GLY A 78 0.48 -3.53 5.57
C GLY A 78 0.99 -3.39 7.00
N ALA A 79 1.78 -2.38 7.32
CA ALA A 79 2.25 -2.16 8.68
C ALA A 79 1.19 -1.50 9.57
N LEU A 80 0.23 -0.77 9.01
CA LEU A 80 -0.83 -0.06 9.73
C LEU A 80 -2.22 -0.50 9.27
N LEU A 81 -3.14 -0.71 10.24
CA LEU A 81 -4.57 -0.77 10.03
C LEU A 81 -5.21 0.47 10.66
N VAL A 82 -5.94 1.23 9.86
CA VAL A 82 -6.46 2.55 10.24
C VAL A 82 -7.97 2.57 10.09
N ASN A 83 -8.65 3.11 11.09
CA ASN A 83 -10.07 3.41 10.99
C ASN A 83 -10.25 4.83 10.44
N VAL A 84 -10.93 4.94 9.30
CA VAL A 84 -11.11 6.19 8.54
C VAL A 84 -12.05 7.16 9.25
N GLU A 85 -13.12 6.65 9.87
CA GLU A 85 -14.13 7.48 10.54
C GLU A 85 -13.53 8.29 11.68
N ILE A 86 -12.76 7.63 12.56
CA ILE A 86 -12.14 8.24 13.74
C ILE A 86 -10.67 8.67 13.53
N GLU A 87 -10.12 8.46 12.34
CA GLU A 87 -8.74 8.77 11.94
C GLU A 87 -7.68 8.22 12.89
N LYS A 88 -7.83 6.96 13.30
CA LYS A 88 -6.92 6.33 14.27
C LYS A 88 -6.37 5.01 13.76
N THR A 89 -5.10 4.79 14.02
CA THR A 89 -4.48 3.46 13.91
C THR A 89 -5.11 2.55 14.96
N VAL A 90 -5.65 1.41 14.51
CA VAL A 90 -6.25 0.38 15.36
C VAL A 90 -5.37 -0.85 15.52
N GLU A 91 -4.38 -0.98 14.63
CA GLU A 91 -3.32 -2.00 14.72
C GLU A 91 -2.07 -1.51 14.00
N ALA A 92 -0.90 -1.77 14.60
CA ALA A 92 0.41 -1.48 14.01
C ALA A 92 1.33 -2.70 14.19
N ILE A 93 2.10 -3.02 13.14
CA ILE A 93 3.18 -4.00 13.21
C ILE A 93 4.48 -3.22 13.13
N THR A 94 5.23 -3.22 14.21
CA THR A 94 6.43 -2.40 14.39
C THR A 94 7.69 -3.24 14.49
N PHE A 95 8.84 -2.60 14.31
CA PHE A 95 10.16 -3.18 14.52
C PHE A 95 11.11 -2.14 15.15
N ASP A 96 12.22 -2.63 15.72
CA ASP A 96 13.29 -1.79 16.26
C ASP A 96 14.11 -1.19 15.11
N PRO A 97 14.18 0.15 14.96
CA PRO A 97 14.96 0.79 13.91
C PRO A 97 16.47 0.71 14.10
N GLY A 98 16.96 0.56 15.35
CA GLY A 98 18.37 0.67 15.70
C GLY A 98 19.28 -0.20 14.84
N PRO A 99 19.13 -1.53 14.86
CA PRO A 99 20.00 -2.44 14.10
C PRO A 99 19.97 -2.20 12.59
N VAL A 100 18.84 -1.72 12.05
CA VAL A 100 18.68 -1.43 10.61
C VAL A 100 19.36 -0.12 10.26
N LEU A 101 19.13 0.94 11.03
CA LEU A 101 19.73 2.26 10.79
C LEU A 101 21.25 2.23 10.97
N GLU A 102 21.78 1.51 11.95
CA GLU A 102 23.23 1.33 12.13
C GLU A 102 23.89 0.76 10.88
N GLN A 103 23.32 -0.30 10.30
CA GLN A 103 23.85 -0.91 9.06
C GLN A 103 23.69 0.02 7.85
N LEU A 104 22.54 0.70 7.74
CA LEU A 104 22.31 1.63 6.62
C LEU A 104 23.26 2.80 6.64
N ILE A 105 23.53 3.40 7.78
CA ILE A 105 24.45 4.55 7.92
C ILE A 105 25.87 4.16 7.55
N GLU A 106 26.31 2.93 7.88
CA GLU A 106 27.63 2.44 7.49
C GLU A 106 27.79 2.37 5.96
N HIS A 107 26.73 1.99 5.25
CA HIS A 107 26.75 1.82 3.79
C HIS A 107 26.33 3.07 3.02
N LEU A 108 25.51 3.92 3.62
CA LEU A 108 24.87 5.10 3.01
C LEU A 108 25.00 6.34 3.92
N PRO A 109 26.23 6.77 4.29
CA PRO A 109 26.45 7.82 5.29
C PRO A 109 25.86 9.18 4.91
N ASP A 110 25.70 9.47 3.61
CA ASP A 110 25.20 10.73 3.08
C ASP A 110 23.69 10.72 2.79
N ALA A 111 23.02 9.57 2.99
CA ALA A 111 21.59 9.44 2.77
C ALA A 111 20.79 10.20 3.84
N VAL A 112 19.55 10.53 3.49
CA VAL A 112 18.57 11.08 4.44
C VAL A 112 17.64 9.97 4.89
N TYR A 113 17.45 9.89 6.20
CA TYR A 113 16.63 8.86 6.83
C TYR A 113 15.38 9.48 7.44
N ALA A 114 14.25 8.85 7.22
CA ALA A 114 13.03 9.10 7.95
C ALA A 114 12.46 7.80 8.50
N VAL A 115 11.87 7.85 9.67
CA VAL A 115 11.12 6.73 10.27
C VAL A 115 9.65 7.12 10.40
N GLU A 116 8.77 6.20 10.10
CA GLU A 116 7.32 6.36 10.28
C GLU A 116 6.90 5.68 11.59
N ASP A 117 6.28 6.44 12.50
CA ASP A 117 5.77 5.89 13.76
C ASP A 117 4.43 5.16 13.58
N ALA A 118 3.94 4.54 14.66
CA ALA A 118 2.68 3.79 14.66
C ALA A 118 1.42 4.67 14.42
N ASN A 119 1.54 5.99 14.38
CA ASN A 119 0.48 6.92 14.05
C ASN A 119 0.56 7.43 12.60
N GLY A 120 1.57 6.99 11.84
CA GLY A 120 1.80 7.42 10.46
C GLY A 120 2.49 8.79 10.34
N MET A 121 3.14 9.26 11.43
CA MET A 121 3.96 10.46 11.43
C MET A 121 5.39 10.12 11.06
N PHE A 122 5.99 10.87 10.13
CA PHE A 122 7.40 10.76 9.83
C PHE A 122 8.28 11.63 10.74
N HIS A 123 9.34 11.04 11.22
CA HIS A 123 10.43 11.71 11.94
C HIS A 123 11.70 11.60 11.10
N THR A 124 12.40 12.70 10.89
CA THR A 124 13.60 12.77 10.02
C THR A 124 14.67 13.66 10.64
N THR A 125 15.93 13.39 10.32
CA THR A 125 17.05 14.26 10.76
C THR A 125 17.26 15.46 9.86
N ARG A 126 16.71 15.44 8.65
CA ARG A 126 16.81 16.51 7.66
C ARG A 126 15.57 16.47 6.77
N MET A 127 14.95 17.61 6.53
CA MET A 127 13.71 17.68 5.75
C MET A 127 13.84 17.01 4.39
N PHE A 128 12.87 16.17 4.08
CA PHE A 128 12.68 15.62 2.75
C PHE A 128 12.04 16.66 1.84
N PRO A 129 12.29 16.62 0.51
CA PRO A 129 11.53 17.43 -0.43
C PRO A 129 10.03 17.16 -0.27
N ALA A 130 9.22 18.19 -0.42
CA ALA A 130 7.77 18.05 -0.37
C ALA A 130 7.31 17.04 -1.44
N GLY A 131 6.47 16.09 -1.06
CA GLY A 131 5.79 15.17 -1.98
C GLY A 131 5.61 13.74 -1.45
N PRO A 132 6.60 12.83 -1.59
CA PRO A 132 6.33 11.39 -1.45
C PRO A 132 5.93 10.92 -0.06
N LEU A 133 6.37 11.62 1.01
CA LEU A 133 6.11 11.20 2.39
C LEU A 133 4.79 11.75 2.97
N GLY A 134 4.09 12.60 2.22
CA GLY A 134 2.90 13.28 2.73
C GLY A 134 3.21 14.51 3.61
N LEU A 135 2.18 15.07 4.24
CA LEU A 135 2.27 16.33 5.00
C LEU A 135 2.73 16.15 6.46
N SER A 136 2.76 14.91 6.98
CA SER A 136 3.02 14.63 8.39
C SER A 136 4.49 14.28 8.63
N ILE A 137 5.38 15.29 8.54
CA ILE A 137 6.83 15.15 8.74
C ILE A 137 7.29 16.07 9.87
N ARG A 138 8.14 15.55 10.77
CA ARG A 138 8.79 16.32 11.84
C ARG A 138 10.30 16.14 11.78
N GLU A 139 11.06 17.23 11.79
CA GLU A 139 12.51 17.18 11.95
C GLU A 139 12.85 17.00 13.44
N VAL A 140 13.76 16.04 13.71
CA VAL A 140 14.16 15.62 15.06
C VAL A 140 15.67 15.29 15.09
N PRO A 141 16.32 15.33 16.26
CA PRO A 141 17.66 14.77 16.42
C PRO A 141 17.71 13.28 16.08
N PHE A 142 18.88 12.78 15.65
CA PHE A 142 19.04 11.38 15.24
C PHE A 142 18.62 10.37 16.33
N ASP A 143 18.96 10.63 17.58
CA ASP A 143 18.62 9.74 18.70
C ASP A 143 17.10 9.51 18.83
N HIS A 144 16.29 10.46 18.37
CA HIS A 144 14.83 10.31 18.34
C HIS A 144 14.33 9.32 17.28
N LEU A 145 15.13 9.05 16.22
CA LEU A 145 14.78 8.01 15.25
C LEU A 145 14.92 6.60 15.83
N LEU A 146 15.64 6.47 16.94
CA LEU A 146 15.93 5.20 17.63
C LEU A 146 15.07 5.00 18.89
N ALA A 147 14.26 6.00 19.28
CA ALA A 147 13.63 6.04 20.59
C ALA A 147 12.51 5.00 20.77
N ASP A 148 11.74 4.74 19.71
CA ASP A 148 10.55 3.91 19.76
C ASP A 148 10.49 2.93 18.57
N PRO A 149 9.77 1.79 18.70
CA PRO A 149 9.49 0.92 17.58
C PRO A 149 8.70 1.65 16.48
N ILE A 150 9.08 1.40 15.23
CA ILE A 150 8.56 2.08 14.03
C ILE A 150 7.89 1.11 13.07
N VAL A 151 7.12 1.63 12.11
CA VAL A 151 6.45 0.82 11.07
C VAL A 151 7.21 0.82 9.74
N ARG A 152 8.07 1.83 9.49
CA ARG A 152 8.82 1.95 8.23
C ARG A 152 10.05 2.86 8.39
N ILE A 153 11.15 2.50 7.72
CA ILE A 153 12.26 3.40 7.44
C ILE A 153 12.18 3.81 5.97
N VAL A 154 12.34 5.10 5.70
CA VAL A 154 12.50 5.62 4.34
C VAL A 154 13.91 6.16 4.20
N VAL A 155 14.62 5.69 3.18
CA VAL A 155 15.97 6.13 2.84
C VAL A 155 15.93 6.87 1.52
N ARG A 156 16.52 8.05 1.46
CA ARG A 156 16.66 8.85 0.24
C ARG A 156 18.13 9.16 -0.03
N SER A 157 18.59 8.89 -1.24
CA SER A 157 19.95 9.24 -1.65
C SER A 157 19.96 9.87 -3.04
N GLU A 158 20.72 10.95 -3.18
CA GLU A 158 21.01 11.60 -4.47
C GLU A 158 22.22 10.98 -5.17
N GLN A 159 23.01 10.20 -4.44
CA GLN A 159 24.27 9.62 -4.95
C GLN A 159 24.10 8.18 -5.45
N HIS A 160 23.03 7.51 -5.06
CA HIS A 160 22.77 6.12 -5.42
C HIS A 160 21.56 6.04 -6.33
N VAL A 161 21.71 5.35 -7.45
CA VAL A 161 20.60 4.96 -8.32
C VAL A 161 19.93 3.69 -7.77
N GLU A 162 18.74 3.36 -8.25
CA GLU A 162 17.93 2.22 -7.79
C GLU A 162 18.71 0.90 -7.67
N GLU A 163 19.57 0.61 -8.66
CA GLU A 163 20.42 -0.60 -8.67
C GLU A 163 21.37 -0.68 -7.46
N GLY A 164 21.91 0.46 -7.02
CA GLY A 164 22.76 0.51 -5.83
C GLY A 164 22.00 0.20 -4.55
N PHE A 165 20.79 0.70 -4.41
CA PHE A 165 19.92 0.39 -3.27
C PHE A 165 19.48 -1.08 -3.25
N GLY A 166 19.15 -1.66 -4.43
CA GLY A 166 18.78 -3.07 -4.55
C GLY A 166 19.87 -3.99 -4.02
N ALA A 167 21.10 -3.75 -4.42
CA ALA A 167 22.23 -4.54 -3.97
C ALA A 167 22.48 -4.42 -2.45
N ILE A 168 22.32 -3.22 -1.88
CA ILE A 168 22.46 -2.98 -0.43
C ILE A 168 21.33 -3.70 0.33
N ALA A 169 20.08 -3.53 -0.09
CA ALA A 169 18.92 -4.15 0.56
C ALA A 169 19.02 -5.69 0.55
N GLU A 170 19.44 -6.27 -0.58
CA GLU A 170 19.66 -7.70 -0.74
C GLU A 170 20.80 -8.21 0.16
N ALA A 171 21.93 -7.51 0.14
CA ALA A 171 23.11 -7.86 0.95
C ALA A 171 22.80 -7.83 2.46
N LEU A 172 21.97 -6.89 2.90
CA LEU A 172 21.54 -6.73 4.30
C LEU A 172 20.32 -7.58 4.67
N GLY A 173 19.68 -8.23 3.69
CA GLY A 173 18.50 -9.10 3.90
C GLY A 173 17.25 -8.35 4.35
N PHE A 174 17.12 -7.07 4.00
CA PHE A 174 15.94 -6.28 4.32
C PHE A 174 14.78 -6.58 3.37
N GLN A 175 13.57 -6.54 3.91
CA GLN A 175 12.36 -6.49 3.09
C GLN A 175 12.10 -5.04 2.71
N SER A 176 12.39 -4.69 1.45
CA SER A 176 12.31 -3.32 0.97
C SER A 176 11.51 -3.19 -0.33
N VAL A 177 10.96 -2.00 -0.53
CA VAL A 177 10.41 -1.52 -1.81
C VAL A 177 11.33 -0.39 -2.28
N ILE A 178 11.86 -0.50 -3.50
CA ILE A 178 12.78 0.47 -4.06
C ILE A 178 12.13 1.13 -5.26
N PHE A 179 12.25 2.45 -5.36
CA PHE A 179 11.72 3.23 -6.46
C PHE A 179 12.57 4.49 -6.71
N GLY A 180 12.52 5.00 -7.94
CA GLY A 180 13.18 6.24 -8.33
C GLY A 180 12.17 7.36 -8.52
N ILE A 181 12.51 8.56 -8.04
CA ILE A 181 11.75 9.78 -8.30
C ILE A 181 12.74 10.86 -8.72
N ALA A 182 12.63 11.36 -9.96
CA ALA A 182 13.45 12.48 -10.47
C ALA A 182 14.96 12.30 -10.22
N ASP A 183 15.51 11.18 -10.67
CA ASP A 183 16.95 10.80 -10.54
C ASP A 183 17.44 10.64 -9.09
N VAL A 184 16.54 10.49 -8.14
CA VAL A 184 16.82 10.21 -6.74
C VAL A 184 16.32 8.83 -6.37
N ALA A 185 17.17 8.03 -5.76
CA ALA A 185 16.79 6.72 -5.28
C ALA A 185 16.09 6.78 -3.91
N TRP A 186 15.02 6.01 -3.79
CA TRP A 186 14.22 5.86 -2.58
C TRP A 186 14.10 4.39 -2.22
N MET A 187 14.17 4.10 -0.93
CA MET A 187 13.97 2.76 -0.40
C MET A 187 13.10 2.80 0.84
N ASP A 188 12.01 2.05 0.82
CA ASP A 188 11.14 1.82 1.96
C ASP A 188 11.50 0.46 2.58
N ILE A 189 11.79 0.43 3.88
CA ILE A 189 12.07 -0.79 4.63
C ILE A 189 10.98 -0.95 5.69
N GLY A 190 10.24 -2.05 5.61
CA GLY A 190 9.20 -2.43 6.57
C GLY A 190 9.59 -3.60 7.46
N PRO A 191 8.71 -3.96 8.42
CA PRO A 191 8.91 -5.12 9.27
C PRO A 191 8.97 -6.41 8.43
N LYS A 192 9.86 -7.33 8.79
CA LYS A 192 10.06 -8.58 8.04
C LYS A 192 8.77 -9.42 7.98
N GLY A 193 8.42 -9.86 6.79
CA GLY A 193 7.23 -10.68 6.54
C GLY A 193 5.92 -9.90 6.50
N VAL A 194 5.96 -8.57 6.64
CA VAL A 194 4.77 -7.70 6.58
C VAL A 194 4.57 -7.18 5.17
N ASN A 195 3.35 -7.31 4.66
CA ASN A 195 2.92 -6.81 3.36
C ASN A 195 1.40 -6.55 3.40
N LYS A 196 0.81 -6.06 2.32
CA LYS A 196 -0.63 -5.74 2.26
C LYS A 196 -1.51 -6.94 2.67
N ALA A 197 -1.17 -8.17 2.22
CA ALA A 197 -1.92 -9.38 2.59
C ALA A 197 -1.88 -9.67 4.09
N THR A 198 -0.75 -9.44 4.75
CA THR A 198 -0.60 -9.67 6.20
C THR A 198 -1.64 -8.88 7.00
N MET A 199 -1.83 -7.61 6.67
CA MET A 199 -2.81 -6.78 7.38
C MET A 199 -4.24 -7.03 6.92
N LEU A 200 -4.47 -7.33 5.62
CA LEU A 200 -5.78 -7.76 5.12
C LEU A 200 -6.25 -9.05 5.81
N GLN A 201 -5.36 -10.01 6.06
CA GLN A 201 -5.68 -11.20 6.84
C GLN A 201 -6.14 -10.86 8.27
N LYS A 202 -5.48 -9.89 8.93
CA LYS A 202 -5.89 -9.42 10.25
C LYS A 202 -7.23 -8.67 10.20
N LEU A 203 -7.48 -7.87 9.15
CA LEU A 203 -8.78 -7.24 8.91
C LEU A 203 -9.87 -8.29 8.75
N CYS A 204 -9.66 -9.32 7.93
CA CYS A 204 -10.59 -10.43 7.75
C CYS A 204 -10.90 -11.13 9.07
N ALA A 205 -9.87 -11.44 9.88
CA ALA A 205 -10.06 -12.06 11.19
C ALA A 205 -10.87 -11.17 12.14
N ARG A 206 -10.70 -9.84 12.11
CA ARG A 206 -11.50 -8.89 12.92
C ARG A 206 -12.96 -8.80 12.48
N ARG A 207 -13.26 -9.11 11.24
CA ARG A 207 -14.60 -9.02 10.64
C ARG A 207 -15.26 -10.38 10.41
N ASP A 208 -14.60 -11.47 10.83
CA ASP A 208 -15.05 -12.86 10.62
C ASP A 208 -15.30 -13.17 9.14
N ILE A 209 -14.40 -12.70 8.27
CA ILE A 209 -14.44 -12.90 6.83
C ILE A 209 -13.48 -14.01 6.43
N ASP A 210 -13.96 -14.98 5.65
CA ASP A 210 -13.10 -16.00 5.03
C ASP A 210 -12.24 -15.37 3.93
N PRO A 211 -10.90 -15.52 3.96
CA PRO A 211 -10.03 -15.06 2.87
C PRO A 211 -10.46 -15.55 1.48
N ALA A 212 -11.04 -16.75 1.36
CA ALA A 212 -11.58 -17.25 0.09
C ALA A 212 -12.75 -16.41 -0.47
N LYS A 213 -13.35 -15.55 0.36
CA LYS A 213 -14.41 -14.60 -0.01
C LYS A 213 -13.88 -13.17 -0.12
N THR A 214 -12.61 -13.01 -0.48
CA THR A 214 -12.03 -11.69 -0.72
C THR A 214 -11.70 -11.50 -2.19
N LEU A 215 -11.83 -10.27 -2.68
CA LEU A 215 -11.38 -9.83 -3.98
C LEU A 215 -10.34 -8.73 -3.78
N THR A 216 -9.22 -8.79 -4.49
CA THR A 216 -8.19 -7.74 -4.44
C THR A 216 -7.86 -7.25 -5.84
N ILE A 217 -7.59 -5.93 -5.97
CA ILE A 217 -7.16 -5.32 -7.23
C ILE A 217 -5.89 -4.52 -6.98
N GLY A 218 -4.88 -4.68 -7.86
CA GLY A 218 -3.60 -3.99 -7.74
C GLY A 218 -2.80 -4.02 -9.05
N ASP A 219 -1.72 -3.24 -9.11
CA ASP A 219 -0.90 -3.07 -10.32
C ASP A 219 0.59 -3.22 -10.10
N SER A 220 1.07 -3.21 -8.85
CA SER A 220 2.50 -3.10 -8.54
C SER A 220 3.05 -4.31 -7.77
N TRP A 221 4.38 -4.40 -7.64
CA TRP A 221 5.05 -5.52 -6.97
C TRP A 221 4.65 -5.70 -5.51
N ASN A 222 4.31 -4.61 -4.81
CA ASN A 222 3.83 -4.67 -3.42
C ASN A 222 2.42 -5.27 -3.31
N ASP A 223 1.69 -5.45 -4.44
CA ASP A 223 0.38 -6.10 -4.51
C ASP A 223 0.45 -7.61 -4.68
N ILE A 224 1.57 -8.15 -5.16
CA ILE A 224 1.71 -9.58 -5.47
C ILE A 224 1.23 -10.45 -4.32
N ALA A 225 1.58 -10.09 -3.09
CA ALA A 225 1.19 -10.88 -1.92
C ALA A 225 -0.33 -10.88 -1.70
N MET A 226 -1.01 -9.74 -1.85
CA MET A 226 -2.47 -9.66 -1.67
C MET A 226 -3.23 -10.28 -2.84
N LEU A 227 -2.71 -10.16 -4.09
CA LEU A 227 -3.31 -10.79 -5.27
C LEU A 227 -3.31 -12.32 -5.15
N ARG A 228 -2.21 -12.92 -4.64
CA ARG A 228 -2.10 -14.36 -4.41
C ARG A 228 -2.88 -14.87 -3.21
N TRP A 229 -3.06 -14.02 -2.20
CA TRP A 229 -3.71 -14.38 -0.95
C TRP A 229 -5.23 -14.39 -1.06
N ALA A 230 -5.80 -13.51 -1.88
CA ALA A 230 -7.24 -13.34 -2.01
C ALA A 230 -7.93 -14.57 -2.61
N GLY A 231 -9.25 -14.68 -2.38
CA GLY A 231 -10.11 -15.62 -3.09
C GLY A 231 -10.20 -15.34 -4.60
N LEU A 232 -10.03 -14.07 -5.00
CA LEU A 232 -9.88 -13.64 -6.38
C LEU A 232 -8.94 -12.42 -6.45
N GLY A 233 -7.76 -12.63 -7.00
CA GLY A 233 -6.79 -11.58 -7.29
C GLY A 233 -6.96 -11.05 -8.72
N VAL A 234 -7.06 -9.74 -8.88
CA VAL A 234 -7.20 -9.07 -10.18
C VAL A 234 -6.04 -8.10 -10.39
N ALA A 235 -5.28 -8.26 -11.45
CA ALA A 235 -4.24 -7.32 -11.81
C ALA A 235 -4.76 -6.29 -12.83
N MET A 236 -4.24 -5.06 -12.75
CA MET A 236 -4.42 -4.09 -13.83
C MET A 236 -3.61 -4.53 -15.06
N ASP A 237 -4.09 -4.28 -16.28
CA ASP A 237 -3.35 -4.63 -17.51
C ASP A 237 -2.07 -3.79 -17.69
N SER A 238 -2.01 -2.61 -17.09
CA SER A 238 -0.81 -1.78 -17.00
C SER A 238 0.29 -2.38 -16.12
N ALA A 239 -0.05 -3.35 -15.26
CA ALA A 239 0.89 -3.95 -14.33
C ALA A 239 2.02 -4.73 -15.03
N PRO A 240 3.22 -4.83 -14.41
CA PRO A 240 4.28 -5.70 -14.90
C PRO A 240 3.83 -7.16 -15.04
N ASP A 241 4.46 -7.91 -15.96
CA ASP A 241 4.12 -9.32 -16.22
C ASP A 241 4.19 -10.22 -14.97
N SER A 242 5.13 -9.94 -14.07
CA SER A 242 5.25 -10.67 -12.79
C SER A 242 4.06 -10.45 -11.85
N VAL A 243 3.45 -9.26 -11.90
CA VAL A 243 2.25 -8.91 -11.12
C VAL A 243 1.03 -9.58 -11.74
N LYS A 244 0.88 -9.47 -13.07
CA LYS A 244 -0.20 -10.17 -13.83
C LYS A 244 -0.14 -11.69 -13.62
N ALA A 245 1.06 -12.27 -13.59
CA ALA A 245 1.24 -13.71 -13.33
C ALA A 245 0.92 -14.13 -11.88
N ALA A 246 0.80 -13.19 -10.96
CA ALA A 246 0.41 -13.43 -9.58
C ALA A 246 -1.10 -13.39 -9.35
N ALA A 247 -1.85 -12.82 -10.27
CA ALA A 247 -3.30 -12.65 -10.22
C ALA A 247 -4.03 -13.82 -10.91
N ASP A 248 -5.30 -14.02 -10.57
CA ASP A 248 -6.18 -15.00 -11.22
C ASP A 248 -6.71 -14.48 -12.56
N THR A 249 -6.88 -13.16 -12.68
CA THR A 249 -7.41 -12.51 -13.88
C THR A 249 -6.87 -11.08 -14.02
N VAL A 250 -7.09 -10.46 -15.19
CA VAL A 250 -6.60 -9.13 -15.52
C VAL A 250 -7.79 -8.25 -15.96
N THR A 251 -7.83 -7.01 -15.49
CA THR A 251 -8.81 -5.99 -15.89
C THR A 251 -8.16 -4.91 -16.76
N SER A 252 -8.92 -3.90 -17.18
CA SER A 252 -8.40 -2.74 -17.91
C SER A 252 -7.22 -2.08 -17.16
N GLY A 253 -6.22 -1.65 -17.91
CA GLY A 253 -5.06 -0.91 -17.37
C GLY A 253 -5.32 0.57 -17.11
N VAL A 254 -6.56 1.06 -17.29
CA VAL A 254 -6.92 2.46 -17.02
C VAL A 254 -7.29 2.58 -15.53
N PRO A 255 -6.52 3.34 -14.74
CA PRO A 255 -6.80 3.52 -13.31
C PRO A 255 -8.22 4.04 -13.06
N GLY A 256 -8.90 3.47 -12.09
CA GLY A 256 -10.30 3.72 -11.80
C GLY A 256 -11.26 2.96 -12.71
N ASP A 257 -11.14 3.09 -14.03
CA ASP A 257 -12.01 2.37 -14.96
C ASP A 257 -11.87 0.85 -14.83
N GLY A 258 -10.65 0.34 -14.72
CA GLY A 258 -10.41 -1.09 -14.51
C GLY A 258 -10.99 -1.59 -13.19
N VAL A 259 -10.97 -0.78 -12.13
CA VAL A 259 -11.63 -1.09 -10.86
C VAL A 259 -13.15 -1.12 -11.05
N ALA A 260 -13.73 -0.07 -11.65
CA ALA A 260 -15.17 0.00 -11.88
C ALA A 260 -15.66 -1.17 -12.76
N ASP A 261 -14.92 -1.55 -13.82
CA ASP A 261 -15.25 -2.70 -14.67
C ASP A 261 -15.37 -4.00 -13.85
N VAL A 262 -14.45 -4.23 -12.90
CA VAL A 262 -14.49 -5.41 -12.00
C VAL A 262 -15.70 -5.35 -11.07
N LEU A 263 -15.91 -4.20 -10.43
CA LEU A 263 -17.02 -4.02 -9.50
C LEU A 263 -18.38 -4.17 -10.21
N ASP A 264 -18.49 -3.60 -11.42
CA ASP A 264 -19.72 -3.66 -12.23
C ASP A 264 -20.01 -5.08 -12.76
N ALA A 265 -18.99 -5.92 -12.93
CA ALA A 265 -19.14 -7.32 -13.33
C ALA A 265 -19.62 -8.25 -12.21
N LEU A 266 -19.59 -7.80 -10.94
CA LEU A 266 -20.16 -8.57 -9.82
C LEU A 266 -21.68 -8.61 -9.95
N VAL A 267 -22.22 -9.84 -10.02
CA VAL A 267 -23.67 -10.06 -10.05
C VAL A 267 -24.20 -10.05 -8.62
N ILE A 268 -24.71 -8.91 -8.20
CA ILE A 268 -25.23 -8.64 -6.85
C ILE A 268 -26.66 -8.15 -6.88
#